data_0740e87f9c7739368432f033021a43d2
#
_entry.id   0740e87f9c7739368432f033021a43d2
#
_cell.length_a   1.000
_cell.length_b   1.000
_cell.length_c   1.000
_cell.angle_alpha   90.00
_cell.angle_beta   90.00
_cell.angle_gamma   90.00
#
_symmetry.space_group_name_H-M   'P 1'
#
loop_
_entity.id
_entity.type
_entity.pdbx_description
1 polymer ?
#
loop_
_entity_poly.entity_id
_entity_poly.type
_entity_poly.pdbx_seq_one_letter_code
_entity_poly.pdbx_strand_id
1 'polypeptide(L)'
;MTIEKIQSFLESNRAQELEDIILPAIQKIVEQVKDTDAGKADIGPRFQNPKELYSILKLDDPKIFDKPLQGKPDDVVAVFDSILKNSVNTWHPGFMDKLYASTNPIGLLSDILLSALNTNSHWWFMVKYYKFTHG
;
A
#
# COMPACT_ATOMS: atom_id res chain seq x y z
N MET A 1 -13.68 6.01 27.89
CA MET A 1 -14.17 5.50 26.60
C MET A 1 -15.64 5.19 26.78
N THR A 2 -16.52 5.88 26.07
CA THR A 2 -17.98 5.77 26.23
C THR A 2 -18.45 4.44 25.60
N ILE A 3 -19.52 3.86 26.15
CA ILE A 3 -20.16 2.60 25.68
C ILE A 3 -20.47 2.69 24.18
N GLU A 4 -20.93 3.85 23.70
CA GLU A 4 -21.20 4.11 22.27
C GLU A 4 -19.96 3.96 21.38
N LYS A 5 -18.77 4.37 21.84
CA LYS A 5 -17.51 4.17 21.11
C LYS A 5 -17.08 2.70 21.08
N ILE A 6 -17.41 1.93 22.11
CA ILE A 6 -17.14 0.48 22.13
C ILE A 6 -18.11 -0.22 21.17
N GLN A 7 -19.37 0.18 21.15
CA GLN A 7 -20.36 -0.36 20.25
C GLN A 7 -20.04 -0.10 18.78
N SER A 8 -19.70 1.16 18.42
CA SER A 8 -19.28 1.49 17.05
C SER A 8 -18.01 0.75 16.61
N PHE A 9 -17.12 0.45 17.55
CA PHE A 9 -15.93 -0.35 17.30
C PHE A 9 -16.23 -1.83 17.07
N LEU A 10 -17.23 -2.37 17.77
CA LEU A 10 -17.69 -3.76 17.59
C LEU A 10 -18.56 -3.94 16.32
N GLU A 11 -19.20 -2.87 15.87
CA GLU A 11 -19.99 -2.84 14.64
C GLU A 11 -19.13 -2.59 13.37
N SER A 12 -17.85 -2.18 13.51
CA SER A 12 -16.96 -2.01 12.37
C SER A 12 -16.61 -3.38 11.76
N ASN A 13 -17.07 -3.62 10.55
CA ASN A 13 -16.73 -4.82 9.79
C ASN A 13 -15.33 -4.69 9.17
N ARG A 14 -14.31 -4.76 10.01
CA ARG A 14 -12.91 -4.61 9.59
C ARG A 14 -12.48 -5.64 8.56
N ALA A 15 -13.03 -6.85 8.61
CA ALA A 15 -12.75 -7.89 7.64
C ALA A 15 -13.23 -7.48 6.27
N GLN A 16 -14.44 -6.93 6.18
CA GLN A 16 -15.00 -6.43 4.93
C GLN A 16 -14.20 -5.23 4.39
N GLU A 17 -13.80 -4.30 5.25
CA GLU A 17 -12.94 -3.17 4.85
C GLU A 17 -11.59 -3.65 4.28
N LEU A 18 -10.98 -4.68 4.87
CA LEU A 18 -9.76 -5.28 4.34
C LEU A 18 -9.99 -5.93 2.97
N GLU A 19 -11.08 -6.66 2.79
CA GLU A 19 -11.44 -7.24 1.51
C GLU A 19 -11.71 -6.18 0.45
N ASP A 20 -12.45 -5.13 0.78
CA ASP A 20 -12.85 -4.08 -0.15
C ASP A 20 -11.68 -3.15 -0.57
N ILE A 21 -10.62 -3.07 0.23
CA ILE A 21 -9.48 -2.19 -0.02
C ILE A 21 -8.22 -2.97 -0.43
N ILE A 22 -7.82 -3.95 0.38
CA ILE A 22 -6.52 -4.62 0.20
C ILE A 22 -6.49 -5.52 -1.00
N LEU A 23 -7.52 -6.34 -1.22
CA LEU A 23 -7.55 -7.26 -2.35
C LEU A 23 -7.55 -6.51 -3.70
N PRO A 24 -8.41 -5.50 -3.93
CA PRO A 24 -8.34 -4.71 -5.16
C PRO A 24 -7.02 -3.96 -5.33
N ALA A 25 -6.42 -3.43 -4.26
CA ALA A 25 -5.13 -2.76 -4.33
C ALA A 25 -4.00 -3.71 -4.75
N ILE A 26 -3.94 -4.92 -4.17
CA ILE A 26 -2.99 -5.96 -4.58
C ILE A 26 -3.21 -6.34 -6.05
N GLN A 27 -4.46 -6.43 -6.50
CA GLN A 27 -4.78 -6.75 -7.88
C GLN A 27 -4.26 -5.69 -8.85
N LYS A 28 -4.27 -4.40 -8.48
CA LYS A 28 -3.65 -3.33 -9.26
C LYS A 28 -2.14 -3.50 -9.41
N ILE A 29 -1.45 -3.93 -8.37
CA ILE A 29 -0.01 -4.25 -8.46
C ILE A 29 0.21 -5.41 -9.45
N VAL A 30 -0.58 -6.47 -9.36
CA VAL A 30 -0.47 -7.63 -10.26
C VAL A 30 -0.75 -7.24 -11.71
N GLU A 31 -1.75 -6.40 -11.97
CA GLU A 31 -2.05 -5.86 -13.29
C GLU A 31 -0.86 -5.08 -13.85
N GLN A 32 -0.26 -4.18 -13.06
CA GLN A 32 0.92 -3.42 -13.48
C GLN A 32 2.11 -4.33 -13.82
N VAL A 33 2.38 -5.36 -13.03
CA VAL A 33 3.45 -6.32 -13.30
C VAL A 33 3.18 -7.08 -14.61
N LYS A 34 1.95 -7.54 -14.83
CA LYS A 34 1.54 -8.19 -16.09
C LYS A 34 1.71 -7.27 -17.30
N ASP A 35 1.32 -6.01 -17.19
CA ASP A 35 1.48 -5.03 -18.27
C ASP A 35 2.98 -4.75 -18.53
N THR A 36 3.78 -4.75 -17.49
CA THR A 36 5.23 -4.61 -17.59
C THR A 36 5.86 -5.80 -18.31
N ASP A 37 5.52 -7.02 -17.92
CA ASP A 37 6.02 -8.26 -18.55
C ASP A 37 5.56 -8.39 -20.02
N ALA A 38 4.39 -7.85 -20.34
CA ALA A 38 3.87 -7.78 -21.70
C ALA A 38 4.46 -6.64 -22.54
N GLY A 39 5.36 -5.82 -21.97
CA GLY A 39 5.97 -4.66 -22.63
C GLY A 39 5.00 -3.51 -22.91
N LYS A 40 3.90 -3.44 -22.18
CA LYS A 40 2.87 -2.41 -22.34
C LYS A 40 3.03 -1.23 -21.37
N ALA A 41 3.73 -1.43 -20.26
CA ALA A 41 3.93 -0.42 -19.24
C ALA A 41 5.21 0.37 -19.48
N ASP A 42 5.15 1.67 -19.23
CA ASP A 42 6.32 2.55 -19.27
C ASP A 42 7.19 2.37 -18.01
N ILE A 43 8.46 2.73 -18.11
CA ILE A 43 9.43 2.66 -17.00
C ILE A 43 9.12 3.67 -15.89
N GLY A 44 8.48 4.77 -16.22
CA GLY A 44 8.19 5.82 -15.25
C GLY A 44 7.10 6.76 -15.72
N PRO A 45 6.67 7.61 -14.82
CA PRO A 45 5.65 8.58 -15.15
C PRO A 45 6.18 9.54 -16.22
N ARG A 46 5.33 9.88 -17.18
CA ARG A 46 5.62 10.99 -18.09
C ARG A 46 5.82 12.25 -17.26
N PHE A 47 6.80 13.08 -17.67
CA PHE A 47 7.03 14.36 -17.00
C PHE A 47 5.71 15.14 -16.93
N GLN A 48 5.28 15.45 -15.73
CA GLN A 48 4.06 16.20 -15.46
C GLN A 48 4.39 17.43 -14.62
N ASN A 49 3.68 18.51 -14.89
CA ASN A 49 3.75 19.70 -14.07
C ASN A 49 3.24 19.33 -12.64
N PRO A 50 3.88 19.80 -11.56
CA PRO A 50 3.41 19.55 -10.19
C PRO A 50 1.94 19.85 -9.96
N LYS A 51 1.38 20.88 -10.61
CA LYS A 51 -0.06 21.20 -10.51
C LYS A 51 -0.95 20.15 -11.16
N GLU A 52 -0.52 19.59 -12.30
CA GLU A 52 -1.25 18.51 -12.98
C GLU A 52 -1.20 17.23 -12.15
N LEU A 53 -0.05 16.91 -11.55
CA LEU A 53 0.10 15.77 -10.67
C LEU A 53 -0.80 15.91 -9.43
N TYR A 54 -0.89 17.09 -8.86
CA TYR A 54 -1.78 17.39 -7.74
C TYR A 54 -3.24 17.09 -8.07
N SER A 55 -3.69 17.51 -9.26
CA SER A 55 -5.05 17.26 -9.75
C SER A 55 -5.29 15.77 -10.07
N ILE A 56 -4.31 15.10 -10.69
CA ILE A 56 -4.41 13.67 -11.03
C ILE A 56 -4.52 12.81 -9.76
N LEU A 57 -3.73 13.13 -8.75
CA LEU A 57 -3.75 12.44 -7.46
C LEU A 57 -4.90 12.90 -6.57
N LYS A 58 -5.74 13.83 -7.05
CA LYS A 58 -6.85 14.43 -6.29
C LYS A 58 -6.44 14.99 -4.92
N LEU A 59 -5.21 15.46 -4.81
CA LEU A 59 -4.67 16.01 -3.57
C LEU A 59 -5.29 17.37 -3.22
N ASP A 60 -5.97 17.98 -4.17
CA ASP A 60 -6.76 19.20 -4.04
C ASP A 60 -8.24 18.94 -3.69
N ASP A 61 -8.67 17.66 -3.62
CA ASP A 61 -10.05 17.34 -3.24
C ASP A 61 -10.20 17.39 -1.70
N PRO A 62 -10.97 18.36 -1.17
CA PRO A 62 -11.17 18.49 0.28
C PRO A 62 -11.79 17.23 0.89
N LYS A 63 -12.51 16.41 0.11
CA LYS A 63 -13.11 15.17 0.61
C LYS A 63 -12.09 14.14 1.07
N ILE A 64 -10.87 14.20 0.51
CA ILE A 64 -9.78 13.28 0.88
C ILE A 64 -9.12 13.71 2.19
N PHE A 65 -9.00 15.02 2.46
CA PHE A 65 -8.25 15.55 3.59
C PHE A 65 -9.12 16.04 4.74
N ASP A 66 -10.28 16.64 4.45
CA ASP A 66 -11.17 17.18 5.49
C ASP A 66 -11.99 16.10 6.20
N LYS A 67 -12.13 14.91 5.59
CA LYS A 67 -12.82 13.76 6.17
C LYS A 67 -12.04 12.48 5.89
N PRO A 68 -10.87 12.32 6.49
CA PRO A 68 -9.89 11.30 6.09
C PRO A 68 -10.37 9.84 6.18
N LEU A 69 -11.47 9.57 6.82
CA LEU A 69 -11.97 8.20 7.02
C LEU A 69 -13.39 7.99 6.48
N GLN A 70 -13.90 8.91 5.68
CA GLN A 70 -15.23 8.80 5.06
C GLN A 70 -15.18 8.49 3.55
N GLY A 71 -13.99 8.27 3.00
CA GLY A 71 -13.83 7.80 1.62
C GLY A 71 -14.42 6.40 1.46
N LYS A 72 -15.13 6.18 0.34
CA LYS A 72 -15.55 4.81 -0.01
C LYS A 72 -14.31 3.97 -0.32
N PRO A 73 -14.32 2.65 -0.09
CA PRO A 73 -13.22 1.75 -0.45
C PRO A 73 -12.73 1.96 -1.88
N ASP A 74 -13.64 2.11 -2.83
CA ASP A 74 -13.30 2.36 -4.25
C ASP A 74 -12.50 3.65 -4.45
N ASP A 75 -12.78 4.72 -3.71
CA ASP A 75 -12.04 5.98 -3.81
C ASP A 75 -10.60 5.79 -3.30
N VAL A 76 -10.41 5.03 -2.23
CA VAL A 76 -9.08 4.69 -1.69
C VAL A 76 -8.28 3.87 -2.70
N VAL A 77 -8.89 2.85 -3.29
CA VAL A 77 -8.26 2.01 -4.31
C VAL A 77 -7.93 2.82 -5.57
N ALA A 78 -8.80 3.76 -5.98
CA ALA A 78 -8.54 4.64 -7.12
C ALA A 78 -7.35 5.58 -6.87
N VAL A 79 -7.22 6.14 -5.67
CA VAL A 79 -6.04 6.94 -5.29
C VAL A 79 -4.78 6.09 -5.30
N PHE A 80 -4.83 4.89 -4.74
CA PHE A 80 -3.72 3.94 -4.76
C PHE A 80 -3.28 3.61 -6.20
N ASP A 81 -4.22 3.28 -7.08
CA ASP A 81 -3.95 3.00 -8.51
C ASP A 81 -3.33 4.22 -9.21
N SER A 82 -3.80 5.43 -8.90
CA SER A 82 -3.21 6.67 -9.41
C SER A 82 -1.78 6.88 -8.95
N ILE A 83 -1.48 6.64 -7.69
CA ILE A 83 -0.11 6.71 -7.15
C ILE A 83 0.77 5.67 -7.84
N LEU A 84 0.30 4.44 -7.95
CA LEU A 84 1.02 3.33 -8.58
C LEU A 84 1.40 3.65 -10.03
N LYS A 85 0.45 4.16 -10.82
CA LYS A 85 0.65 4.53 -12.25
C LYS A 85 1.54 5.75 -12.45
N ASN A 86 1.58 6.65 -11.48
CA ASN A 86 2.41 7.86 -11.51
C ASN A 86 3.74 7.71 -10.76
N SER A 87 4.07 6.52 -10.30
CA SER A 87 5.34 6.19 -9.70
C SER A 87 6.30 5.55 -10.70
N VAL A 88 7.59 5.53 -10.37
CA VAL A 88 8.58 4.80 -11.17
C VAL A 88 8.27 3.31 -11.11
N ASN A 89 8.21 2.68 -12.27
CA ASN A 89 7.96 1.26 -12.39
C ASN A 89 9.25 0.47 -12.18
N THR A 90 9.50 0.06 -10.96
CA THR A 90 10.70 -0.70 -10.59
C THR A 90 10.72 -2.14 -11.12
N TRP A 91 9.58 -2.65 -11.63
CA TRP A 91 9.47 -3.95 -12.28
C TRP A 91 9.91 -3.91 -13.75
N HIS A 92 10.04 -2.71 -14.34
CA HIS A 92 10.39 -2.56 -15.72
C HIS A 92 11.84 -3.01 -15.98
N PRO A 93 12.13 -3.82 -17.03
CA PRO A 93 13.50 -4.30 -17.32
C PRO A 93 14.52 -3.19 -17.55
N GLY A 94 14.08 -2.01 -17.98
CA GLY A 94 14.91 -0.83 -18.15
C GLY A 94 15.12 -0.02 -16.86
N PHE A 95 14.57 -0.44 -15.73
CA PHE A 95 14.83 0.23 -14.47
C PHE A 95 16.25 -0.04 -14.00
N MET A 96 17.08 1.00 -14.05
CA MET A 96 18.50 0.96 -13.70
C MET A 96 18.84 2.11 -12.75
N ASP A 97 18.05 2.28 -11.68
CA ASP A 97 18.31 3.34 -10.72
C ASP A 97 19.05 2.82 -9.48
N LYS A 98 20.16 3.46 -9.22
CA LYS A 98 21.00 3.45 -8.01
C LYS A 98 21.31 2.05 -7.43
N LEU A 99 20.82 1.73 -6.26
CA LEU A 99 21.28 0.59 -5.45
C LEU A 99 20.16 -0.38 -5.07
N TYR A 100 18.96 -0.25 -5.64
CA TYR A 100 17.85 -1.12 -5.34
C TYR A 100 17.20 -1.64 -6.63
N ALA A 101 16.81 -2.89 -6.59
CA ALA A 101 16.02 -3.55 -7.62
C ALA A 101 14.54 -3.56 -7.23
N SER A 102 13.69 -4.01 -8.16
CA SER A 102 12.30 -4.32 -7.83
C SER A 102 12.24 -5.34 -6.69
N THR A 103 11.21 -5.25 -5.87
CA THR A 103 10.91 -6.30 -4.90
C THR A 103 10.51 -7.60 -5.63
N ASN A 104 10.67 -8.73 -4.98
CA ASN A 104 10.14 -9.99 -5.46
C ASN A 104 8.83 -10.33 -4.72
N PRO A 105 8.03 -11.30 -5.20
CA PRO A 105 6.77 -11.67 -4.56
C PRO A 105 6.90 -12.07 -3.09
N ILE A 106 8.01 -12.71 -2.72
CA ILE A 106 8.26 -13.12 -1.32
C ILE A 106 8.56 -11.90 -0.44
N GLY A 107 9.35 -10.94 -0.96
CA GLY A 107 9.62 -9.69 -0.25
C GLY A 107 8.34 -8.89 -0.02
N LEU A 108 7.50 -8.75 -1.05
CA LEU A 108 6.21 -8.07 -0.92
C LEU A 108 5.30 -8.77 0.10
N LEU A 109 5.22 -10.10 0.08
CA LEU A 109 4.45 -10.86 1.06
C LEU A 109 4.98 -10.64 2.48
N SER A 110 6.30 -10.58 2.67
CA SER A 110 6.93 -10.33 3.96
C SER A 110 6.59 -8.95 4.51
N ASP A 111 6.58 -7.93 3.67
CA ASP A 111 6.22 -6.56 4.07
C ASP A 111 4.73 -6.46 4.45
N ILE A 112 3.85 -7.12 3.71
CA ILE A 112 2.43 -7.22 4.05
C ILE A 112 2.25 -7.93 5.40
N LEU A 113 2.97 -9.02 5.63
CA LEU A 113 2.93 -9.75 6.90
C LEU A 113 3.41 -8.88 8.07
N LEU A 114 4.51 -8.16 7.90
CA LEU A 114 5.03 -7.24 8.91
C LEU A 114 4.01 -6.15 9.27
N SER A 115 3.36 -5.59 8.27
CA SER A 115 2.31 -4.59 8.45
C SER A 115 1.08 -5.17 9.15
N ALA A 116 0.66 -6.38 8.78
CA ALA A 116 -0.50 -7.05 9.37
C ALA A 116 -0.26 -7.43 10.85
N LEU A 117 0.93 -7.88 11.19
CA LEU A 117 1.30 -8.21 12.55
C LEU A 117 1.53 -6.97 13.42
N ASN A 118 1.86 -5.84 12.79
CA ASN A 118 2.18 -4.58 13.47
C ASN A 118 3.12 -4.77 14.67
N THR A 119 4.10 -5.68 14.52
CA THR A 119 5.05 -6.01 15.59
C THR A 119 6.25 -5.10 15.50
N ASN A 120 6.69 -4.59 16.65
CA ASN A 120 7.94 -3.86 16.73
C ASN A 120 9.11 -4.85 16.56
N SER A 121 10.06 -4.55 15.67
CA SER A 121 11.27 -5.37 15.44
C SER A 121 12.08 -5.65 16.71
N HIS A 122 11.97 -4.81 17.72
CA HIS A 122 12.54 -5.02 19.07
C HIS A 122 11.98 -6.28 19.76
N TRP A 123 10.75 -6.63 19.50
CA TRP A 123 10.10 -7.80 20.11
C TRP A 123 10.70 -9.12 19.59
N TRP A 124 11.00 -9.20 18.31
CA TRP A 124 11.64 -10.38 17.71
C TRP A 124 13.04 -10.64 18.29
N PHE A 125 13.79 -9.57 18.52
CA PHE A 125 15.10 -9.68 19.14
C PHE A 125 15.00 -10.16 20.59
N MET A 126 14.03 -9.67 21.35
CA MET A 126 13.79 -10.05 22.74
C MET A 126 13.34 -11.50 22.86
N VAL A 127 12.44 -11.99 22.01
CA VAL A 127 11.98 -13.39 22.02
C VAL A 127 13.12 -14.34 21.64
N LYS A 128 13.94 -13.99 20.67
CA LYS A 128 15.10 -14.79 20.27
C LYS A 128 16.19 -14.80 21.36
N TYR A 129 16.42 -13.65 21.97
CA TYR A 129 17.37 -13.52 23.07
C TYR A 129 16.93 -14.30 24.33
N TYR A 130 15.65 -14.19 24.67
CA TYR A 130 15.09 -14.93 25.83
C TYR A 130 15.16 -16.45 25.62
N LYS A 131 14.91 -16.94 24.42
CA LYS A 131 15.00 -18.35 24.07
C LYS A 131 16.44 -18.87 24.08
N PHE A 132 17.41 -18.02 23.79
CA PHE A 132 18.83 -18.37 23.77
C PHE A 132 19.46 -18.38 25.20
N THR A 133 18.90 -17.59 26.11
CA THR A 133 19.45 -17.48 27.47
C THR A 133 18.75 -18.38 28.52
N HIS A 134 17.57 -18.93 28.19
CA HIS A 134 16.74 -19.70 29.12
C HIS A 134 16.26 -21.05 28.54
N GLY A 135 16.74 -21.47 27.40
CA GLY A 135 16.60 -22.79 26.79
C GLY A 135 17.88 -23.55 26.90
#